data_a95f9aadfaa713d793ec3e37b449601d
#
_entry.id   a95f9aadfaa713d793ec3e37b449601d
#
_cell.length_a   1.000
_cell.length_b   1.000
_cell.length_c   1.000
_cell.angle_alpha   90.00
_cell.angle_beta   90.00
_cell.angle_gamma   90.00
#
_symmetry.space_group_name_H-M   'P 1'
#
loop_
_entity.id
_entity.type
_entity.pdbx_description
1 polymer ?
#
loop_
_entity_poly.entity_id
_entity_poly.type
_entity_poly.pdbx_seq_one_letter_code
_entity_poly.pdbx_strand_id
1 'polypeptide(L)' 'PKPLRKGVSSYIAFKDGAIIIGVFNQAAYDNLVAQVKAAGFVLDMPGNEDIYKKGERTIGCYEGAKTVRIQ' A
#
# COMPACT_ATOMS: atom_id res chain seq x y z
N PRO A 1 -12.98 -4.59 -16.77
CA PRO A 1 -13.27 -4.23 -15.39
C PRO A 1 -13.63 -2.78 -15.29
N LYS A 2 -14.49 -2.52 -14.37
CA LYS A 2 -14.94 -1.18 -14.25
C LYS A 2 -13.99 -0.39 -13.36
N PRO A 3 -13.91 0.90 -13.57
CA PRO A 3 -13.07 1.74 -12.75
C PRO A 3 -13.53 1.69 -11.30
N LEU A 4 -12.65 2.03 -10.41
CA LEU A 4 -12.95 1.97 -9.03
C LEU A 4 -14.10 2.89 -8.70
N ARG A 5 -13.99 4.15 -8.99
CA ARG A 5 -15.07 5.07 -8.83
C ARG A 5 -14.61 6.40 -9.36
N LYS A 6 -15.58 7.25 -9.60
CA LYS A 6 -15.28 8.52 -10.16
C LYS A 6 -14.40 9.32 -9.23
N GLY A 7 -13.40 9.95 -9.79
CA GLY A 7 -12.51 10.79 -9.01
C GLY A 7 -11.44 10.06 -8.25
N VAL A 8 -11.40 8.73 -8.35
CA VAL A 8 -10.36 7.94 -7.69
C VAL A 8 -9.51 7.30 -8.76
N SER A 9 -8.20 7.52 -8.66
CA SER A 9 -7.25 6.92 -9.59
C SER A 9 -6.31 6.02 -8.81
N SER A 10 -5.97 4.90 -9.41
CA SER A 10 -4.99 4.02 -8.84
C SER A 10 -4.38 3.21 -9.97
N TYR A 11 -3.25 2.59 -9.67
CA TYR A 11 -2.63 1.70 -10.62
C TYR A 11 -1.99 0.55 -9.87
N ILE A 12 -1.77 -0.55 -10.60
CA ILE A 12 -1.11 -1.72 -10.05
C ILE A 12 0.04 -2.06 -10.96
N ALA A 13 1.21 -2.29 -10.37
CA ALA A 13 2.39 -2.68 -11.11
C ALA A 13 3.01 -3.90 -10.46
N PHE A 14 3.76 -4.65 -11.24
CA PHE A 14 4.47 -5.82 -10.73
C PHE A 14 5.95 -5.59 -10.96
N LYS A 15 6.73 -5.76 -9.91
CA LYS A 15 8.16 -5.52 -10.01
C LYS A 15 8.90 -6.40 -9.03
N ASP A 16 9.85 -7.17 -9.55
CA ASP A 16 10.73 -7.99 -8.71
C ASP A 16 9.95 -8.91 -7.78
N GLY A 17 8.85 -9.46 -8.28
CA GLY A 17 8.04 -10.37 -7.49
C GLY A 17 7.10 -9.71 -6.51
N ALA A 18 7.03 -8.40 -6.51
CA ALA A 18 6.15 -7.66 -5.62
C ALA A 18 5.02 -7.02 -6.41
N ILE A 19 3.90 -6.80 -5.73
CA ILE A 19 2.76 -6.08 -6.29
C ILE A 19 2.81 -4.68 -5.70
N ILE A 20 2.77 -3.68 -6.57
CA ILE A 20 2.81 -2.29 -6.14
C ILE A 20 1.47 -1.65 -6.48
N ILE A 21 0.83 -1.07 -5.48
CA ILE A 21 -0.42 -0.35 -5.65
C ILE A 21 -0.13 1.11 -5.41
N GLY A 22 -0.42 1.96 -6.40
CA GLY A 22 -0.19 3.38 -6.27
C GLY A 22 -1.49 4.15 -6.36
N VAL A 23 -1.56 5.24 -5.61
CA VAL A 23 -2.71 6.13 -5.64
C VAL A 23 -2.21 7.56 -5.75
N PHE A 24 -3.12 8.50 -5.96
CA PHE A 24 -2.74 9.86 -6.30
C PHE A 24 -3.21 10.92 -5.31
N ASN A 25 -3.81 10.52 -4.21
CA ASN A 25 -4.16 11.50 -3.19
C ASN A 25 -4.00 10.88 -1.81
N GLN A 26 -3.93 11.76 -0.82
CA GLN A 26 -3.64 11.34 0.54
C GLN A 26 -4.75 10.49 1.13
N ALA A 27 -6.01 10.82 0.85
CA ALA A 27 -7.11 10.05 1.40
C ALA A 27 -7.09 8.61 0.91
N ALA A 28 -6.76 8.40 -0.37
CA ALA A 28 -6.68 7.05 -0.92
C ALA A 28 -5.50 6.30 -0.29
N TYR A 29 -4.38 6.99 -0.09
CA TYR A 29 -3.23 6.37 0.55
C TYR A 29 -3.57 5.97 1.99
N ASP A 30 -4.20 6.86 2.74
CA ASP A 30 -4.58 6.57 4.12
C ASP A 30 -5.52 5.37 4.18
N ASN A 31 -6.40 5.25 3.20
CA ASN A 31 -7.32 4.13 3.14
C ASN A 31 -6.57 2.81 2.92
N LEU A 32 -5.56 2.82 2.04
CA LEU A 32 -4.75 1.63 1.81
C LEU A 32 -4.02 1.21 3.08
N VAL A 33 -3.43 2.17 3.78
CA VAL A 33 -2.73 1.86 5.02
C VAL A 33 -3.70 1.31 6.06
N ALA A 34 -4.90 1.88 6.13
CA ALA A 34 -5.90 1.38 7.07
C ALA A 34 -6.27 -0.07 6.75
N GLN A 35 -6.33 -0.42 5.47
CA GLN A 35 -6.63 -1.79 5.09
C GLN A 35 -5.49 -2.74 5.47
N VAL A 36 -4.26 -2.29 5.35
CA VAL A 36 -3.11 -3.08 5.76
C VAL A 36 -3.19 -3.39 7.24
N LYS A 37 -3.51 -2.37 8.05
CA LYS A 37 -3.63 -2.58 9.49
C LYS A 37 -4.81 -3.46 9.83
N ALA A 38 -5.93 -3.28 9.14
CA ALA A 38 -7.12 -4.08 9.39
C ALA A 38 -6.89 -5.55 9.04
N ALA A 39 -5.97 -5.82 8.13
CA ALA A 39 -5.65 -7.20 7.77
C ALA A 39 -4.77 -7.88 8.80
N GLY A 40 -4.34 -7.17 9.83
CA GLY A 40 -3.55 -7.75 10.89
C GLY A 40 -2.06 -7.49 10.81
N PHE A 41 -1.63 -6.66 9.87
CA PHE A 41 -0.21 -6.31 9.78
C PHE A 41 0.13 -5.27 10.85
N VAL A 42 1.33 -5.37 11.38
CA VAL A 42 1.80 -4.50 12.44
C VAL A 42 3.04 -3.78 11.96
N LEU A 43 3.16 -2.52 12.30
CA LEU A 43 4.33 -1.74 11.92
C LEU A 43 5.57 -2.34 12.56
N ASP A 44 6.53 -2.70 11.72
CA ASP A 44 7.78 -3.30 12.16
C ASP A 44 8.93 -2.30 12.11
N MET A 45 9.06 -1.59 11.01
CA MET A 45 10.13 -0.61 10.83
C MET A 45 9.58 0.66 10.24
N PRO A 46 9.52 1.74 11.03
CA PRO A 46 9.12 3.04 10.48
C PRO A 46 10.30 3.68 9.76
N GLY A 47 9.99 4.58 8.83
CA GLY A 47 11.02 5.27 8.07
C GLY A 47 10.39 5.96 6.89
N ASN A 48 11.21 6.25 5.87
CA ASN A 48 10.67 6.78 4.62
C ASN A 48 9.66 5.82 4.03
N GLU A 49 9.91 4.53 4.20
CA GLU A 49 8.97 3.50 3.84
C GLU A 49 8.67 2.73 5.12
N ASP A 50 7.42 2.71 5.52
CA ASP A 50 7.01 1.99 6.72
C ASP A 50 6.80 0.53 6.36
N ILE A 51 7.49 -0.36 7.05
CA ILE A 51 7.40 -1.78 6.79
C ILE A 51 6.47 -2.42 7.81
N TYR A 52 5.43 -3.05 7.32
CA TYR A 52 4.47 -3.77 8.16
C TYR A 52 4.68 -5.26 7.98
N LYS A 53 4.49 -6.02 9.04
CA LYS A 53 4.69 -7.46 9.00
C LYS A 53 3.49 -8.19 9.57
N LYS A 54 3.26 -9.38 9.01
CA LYS A 54 2.28 -10.31 9.56
C LYS A 54 2.82 -11.70 9.27
N GLY A 55 3.32 -12.37 10.32
CA GLY A 55 3.98 -13.64 10.11
C GLY A 55 5.22 -13.45 9.25
N GLU A 56 5.28 -14.14 8.13
CA GLU A 56 6.41 -14.01 7.21
C GLU A 56 6.12 -13.05 6.06
N ARG A 57 4.98 -12.41 6.09
CA ARG A 57 4.61 -11.50 5.00
C ARG A 57 4.96 -10.07 5.37
N THR A 58 5.34 -9.30 4.38
CA THR A 58 5.68 -7.91 4.59
C THR A 58 4.97 -7.03 3.58
N ILE A 59 4.61 -5.84 4.01
CA ILE A 59 4.02 -4.82 3.15
C ILE A 59 4.75 -3.52 3.46
N GLY A 60 5.28 -2.88 2.41
CA GLY A 60 5.93 -1.59 2.56
C GLY A 60 4.98 -0.48 2.14
N CYS A 61 4.81 0.52 2.99
CA CYS A 61 3.95 1.66 2.71
C CYS A 61 4.83 2.89 2.56
N TYR A 62 4.82 3.48 1.37
CA TYR A 62 5.68 4.62 1.07
C TYR A 62 4.81 5.84 0.82
N GLU A 63 4.67 6.67 1.85
CA GLU A 63 3.77 7.82 1.78
C GLU A 63 4.23 8.85 0.76
N GLY A 64 5.53 9.06 0.65
CA GLY A 64 6.05 10.05 -0.28
C GLY A 64 5.64 9.80 -1.72
N ALA A 65 5.57 8.54 -2.11
CA ALA A 65 5.14 8.17 -3.45
C ALA A 65 3.70 7.70 -3.47
N LYS A 66 3.04 7.60 -2.32
CA LYS A 66 1.68 7.12 -2.18
C LYS A 66 1.52 5.74 -2.80
N THR A 67 2.46 4.86 -2.45
CA THR A 67 2.44 3.48 -2.95
C THR A 67 2.52 2.50 -1.79
N VAL A 68 1.99 1.30 -2.03
CA VAL A 68 2.04 0.20 -1.09
C VAL A 68 2.60 -0.99 -1.85
N ARG A 69 3.65 -1.59 -1.31
CA ARG A 69 4.31 -2.73 -1.96
C ARG A 69 4.04 -3.98 -1.17
N ILE A 70 3.44 -4.96 -1.83
CA ILE A 70 3.07 -6.23 -1.22
C ILE A 70 4.00 -7.30 -1.72
N GLN A 71 4.69 -7.95 -0.82
CA GLN A 71 5.61 -9.03 -1.18
C GLN A 71 5.13 -10.38 -0.73
#